data_354640f24b4cece24d0de4ba9a8a9bf5
#
_entry.id   354640f24b4cece24d0de4ba9a8a9bf5
#
_cell.length_a   1.000
_cell.length_b   1.000
_cell.length_c   1.000
_cell.angle_alpha   90.00
_cell.angle_beta   90.00
_cell.angle_gamma   90.00
#
_symmetry.space_group_name_H-M   'P 1'
#
loop_
_entity.id
_entity.type
_entity.pdbx_description
1 polymer ?
#
loop_
_entity_poly.entity_id
_entity_poly.type
_entity_poly.pdbx_seq_one_letter_code
_entity_poly.pdbx_strand_id
1 'polypeptide(L)'
;YKLTGWKYDVFSRFGRCLFSSLAALTLLALFSILGADKENNRVEIWMNRLAIDRDLGLELQLRGVENAIASDNSLASVVRTTTDYRVLLNRITESYMNRISKDYDVSLFVFKDNLQDPQMLKMFNDRVLGAVPIASGSRFVYSRNSNGRAQYTGMFVYYSPDSGVTKLLLGVN
;
A
#
# COMPACT_ATOMS: atom_id res chain seq x y z
N TYR A 1 38.46 66.93 26.41
CA TYR A 1 38.74 65.82 25.52
C TYR A 1 38.37 64.47 26.25
N LYS A 2 37.16 64.01 26.04
CA LYS A 2 36.68 62.72 26.53
C LYS A 2 36.06 61.94 25.34
N LEU A 3 36.86 61.17 24.66
CA LEU A 3 36.42 60.28 23.57
C LEU A 3 37.09 58.89 23.69
N THR A 4 37.26 58.36 24.90
CA THR A 4 37.85 57.02 25.10
C THR A 4 36.97 56.07 25.91
N GLY A 5 35.68 56.38 26.10
CA GLY A 5 34.78 55.54 26.90
C GLY A 5 33.91 54.52 26.16
N TRP A 6 33.94 54.47 24.81
CA TRP A 6 32.93 53.71 24.03
C TRP A 6 33.43 52.42 23.41
N LYS A 7 34.66 51.99 23.74
CA LYS A 7 35.27 50.82 23.10
C LYS A 7 35.10 49.48 23.85
N TYR A 8 34.53 49.47 25.01
CA TYR A 8 34.50 48.22 25.80
C TYR A 8 33.09 47.71 26.18
N ASP A 9 32.04 48.37 25.79
CA ASP A 9 30.68 48.01 26.21
C ASP A 9 29.88 47.17 25.16
N VAL A 10 30.54 46.77 24.08
CA VAL A 10 29.91 45.89 23.07
C VAL A 10 29.66 44.47 23.64
N PHE A 11 30.30 44.14 24.75
CA PHE A 11 30.06 42.92 25.51
C PHE A 11 29.29 43.17 26.82
N SER A 12 28.41 44.14 26.84
CA SER A 12 27.49 44.33 27.94
C SER A 12 26.65 43.03 28.11
N ARG A 13 26.13 42.78 29.31
CA ARG A 13 25.28 41.60 29.60
C ARG A 13 24.16 41.44 28.57
N PHE A 14 23.64 42.55 28.11
CA PHE A 14 22.60 42.62 27.07
C PHE A 14 23.09 42.12 25.69
N GLY A 15 24.29 42.50 25.27
CA GLY A 15 24.89 42.02 24.01
C GLY A 15 25.17 40.54 24.01
N ARG A 16 25.58 39.95 25.16
CA ARG A 16 25.78 38.51 25.29
C ARG A 16 24.45 37.75 25.20
N CYS A 17 23.37 38.27 25.83
CA CYS A 17 22.04 37.65 25.74
C CYS A 17 21.48 37.70 24.31
N LEU A 18 21.64 38.82 23.62
CA LEU A 18 21.23 38.96 22.22
C LEU A 18 22.00 38.02 21.30
N PHE A 19 23.31 37.90 21.46
CA PHE A 19 24.13 37.00 20.65
C PHE A 19 23.78 35.53 20.92
N SER A 20 23.59 35.16 22.18
CA SER A 20 23.20 33.78 22.52
C SER A 20 21.79 33.40 22.02
N SER A 21 20.84 34.34 22.06
CA SER A 21 19.49 34.10 21.53
C SER A 21 19.47 33.97 20.00
N LEU A 22 20.29 34.81 19.31
CA LEU A 22 20.45 34.70 17.85
C LEU A 22 21.10 33.36 17.45
N ALA A 23 22.14 32.93 18.18
CA ALA A 23 22.81 31.69 17.95
C ALA A 23 21.87 30.48 18.20
N ALA A 24 21.03 30.55 19.23
CA ALA A 24 20.03 29.51 19.50
C ALA A 24 18.97 29.44 18.39
N LEU A 25 18.48 30.57 17.90
CA LEU A 25 17.53 30.62 16.80
C LEU A 25 18.11 30.07 15.49
N THR A 26 19.37 30.39 15.17
CA THR A 26 20.02 29.83 13.98
C THR A 26 20.24 28.33 14.08
N LEU A 27 20.61 27.81 15.26
CA LEU A 27 20.71 26.37 15.50
C LEU A 27 19.36 25.67 15.36
N LEU A 28 18.29 26.22 15.93
CA LEU A 28 16.94 25.69 15.80
C LEU A 28 16.49 25.65 14.34
N ALA A 29 16.75 26.71 13.56
CA ALA A 29 16.44 26.73 12.14
C ALA A 29 17.23 25.66 11.35
N LEU A 30 18.53 25.53 11.63
CA LEU A 30 19.36 24.48 11.03
C LEU A 30 18.86 23.06 11.39
N PHE A 31 18.53 22.81 12.64
CA PHE A 31 17.97 21.51 13.03
C PHE A 31 16.61 21.22 12.39
N SER A 32 15.77 22.25 12.22
CA SER A 32 14.47 22.10 11.54
C SER A 32 14.65 21.74 10.05
N ILE A 33 15.57 22.42 9.35
CA ILE A 33 15.84 22.15 7.94
C ILE A 33 16.48 20.77 7.75
N LEU A 34 17.51 20.45 8.53
CA LEU A 34 18.20 19.16 8.47
C LEU A 34 17.30 17.99 8.93
N GLY A 35 16.38 18.24 9.85
CA GLY A 35 15.39 17.25 10.30
C GLY A 35 14.38 16.92 9.21
N ALA A 36 13.86 17.93 8.52
CA ALA A 36 12.90 17.75 7.42
C ALA A 36 13.53 16.99 6.23
N ASP A 37 14.78 17.30 5.87
CA ASP A 37 15.50 16.58 4.81
C ASP A 37 15.74 15.10 5.17
N LYS A 38 16.02 14.82 6.44
CA LYS A 38 16.26 13.45 6.90
C LYS A 38 14.98 12.61 6.91
N GLU A 39 13.83 13.21 7.18
CA GLU A 39 12.53 12.56 7.15
C GLU A 39 12.10 12.27 5.70
N ASN A 40 12.27 13.22 4.80
CA ASN A 40 11.99 13.07 3.37
C ASN A 40 12.88 12.00 2.72
N ASN A 41 14.18 11.98 3.03
CA ASN A 41 15.10 10.93 2.55
C ASN A 41 14.74 9.53 3.09
N ARG A 42 14.24 9.42 4.31
CA ARG A 42 13.76 8.14 4.85
C ARG A 42 12.54 7.64 4.09
N VAL A 43 11.57 8.51 3.83
CA VAL A 43 10.36 8.19 3.07
C VAL A 43 10.73 7.78 1.64
N GLU A 44 11.66 8.48 1.01
CA GLU A 44 12.14 8.17 -0.33
C GLU A 44 12.88 6.83 -0.40
N ILE A 45 13.73 6.53 0.58
CA ILE A 45 14.41 5.23 0.69
C ILE A 45 13.39 4.11 0.93
N TRP A 46 12.36 4.33 1.76
CA TRP A 46 11.27 3.38 1.97
C TRP A 46 10.45 3.17 0.70
N MET A 47 10.09 4.25 -0.01
CA MET A 47 9.40 4.18 -1.30
C MET A 47 10.22 3.43 -2.35
N ASN A 48 11.52 3.72 -2.46
CA ASN A 48 12.42 3.01 -3.38
C ASN A 48 12.59 1.54 -3.02
N ARG A 49 12.68 1.19 -1.73
CA ARG A 49 12.71 -0.22 -1.30
C ARG A 49 11.40 -0.94 -1.59
N LEU A 50 10.26 -0.28 -1.40
CA LEU A 50 8.95 -0.82 -1.78
C LEU A 50 8.84 -0.99 -3.30
N ALA A 51 9.38 -0.06 -4.08
CA ALA A 51 9.36 -0.13 -5.55
C ALA A 51 10.28 -1.23 -6.11
N ILE A 52 11.40 -1.55 -5.45
CA ILE A 52 12.33 -2.61 -5.87
C ILE A 52 11.71 -4.01 -5.70
N ASP A 53 10.83 -4.20 -4.71
CA ASP A 53 10.19 -5.50 -4.47
C ASP A 53 8.86 -5.67 -5.22
N ARG A 54 8.37 -4.63 -5.90
CA ARG A 54 7.13 -4.68 -6.69
C ARG A 54 7.45 -5.05 -8.13
N ASP A 55 6.76 -6.04 -8.64
CA ASP A 55 6.83 -6.40 -10.05
C ASP A 55 5.87 -5.53 -10.88
N LEU A 56 6.40 -4.45 -11.45
CA LEU A 56 5.62 -3.53 -12.29
C LEU A 56 5.05 -4.23 -13.53
N GLY A 57 5.74 -5.24 -14.06
CA GLY A 57 5.26 -6.03 -15.19
C GLY A 57 4.02 -6.82 -14.82
N LEU A 58 4.05 -7.47 -13.65
CA LEU A 58 2.90 -8.18 -13.08
C LEU A 58 1.76 -7.21 -12.77
N GLU A 59 2.03 -6.06 -12.18
CA GLU A 59 0.99 -5.07 -11.84
C GLU A 59 0.24 -4.56 -13.07
N LEU A 60 0.94 -4.32 -14.18
CA LEU A 60 0.30 -3.96 -15.45
C LEU A 60 -0.60 -5.08 -15.98
N GLN A 61 -0.16 -6.33 -15.87
CA GLN A 61 -0.97 -7.49 -16.26
C GLN A 61 -2.20 -7.63 -15.35
N LEU A 62 -2.05 -7.45 -14.03
CA LEU A 62 -3.15 -7.51 -13.06
C LEU A 62 -4.20 -6.42 -13.32
N ARG A 63 -3.82 -5.23 -13.76
CA ARG A 63 -4.77 -4.20 -14.20
C ARG A 63 -5.56 -4.61 -15.43
N GLY A 64 -4.92 -5.29 -16.39
CA GLY A 64 -5.60 -5.89 -17.53
C GLY A 64 -6.62 -6.94 -17.12
N VAL A 65 -6.24 -7.82 -16.20
CA VAL A 65 -7.12 -8.84 -15.60
C VAL A 65 -8.29 -8.19 -14.86
N GLU A 66 -8.04 -7.16 -14.07
CA GLU A 66 -9.07 -6.41 -13.34
C GLU A 66 -10.16 -5.88 -14.28
N ASN A 67 -9.75 -5.23 -15.37
CA ASN A 67 -10.67 -4.71 -16.36
C ASN A 67 -11.45 -5.81 -17.07
N ALA A 68 -10.80 -6.92 -17.41
CA ALA A 68 -11.44 -8.05 -18.06
C ALA A 68 -12.48 -8.72 -17.14
N ILE A 69 -12.16 -8.95 -15.88
CA ILE A 69 -13.10 -9.50 -14.90
C ILE A 69 -14.26 -8.54 -14.64
N ALA A 70 -13.98 -7.23 -14.52
CA ALA A 70 -15.01 -6.23 -14.24
C ALA A 70 -16.02 -6.06 -15.41
N SER A 71 -15.58 -6.32 -16.64
CA SER A 71 -16.43 -6.22 -17.84
C SER A 71 -17.21 -7.51 -18.15
N ASP A 72 -16.88 -8.63 -17.50
CA ASP A 72 -17.55 -9.91 -17.79
C ASP A 72 -18.77 -10.18 -16.89
N ASN A 73 -19.93 -9.89 -17.45
CA ASN A 73 -21.20 -10.18 -16.80
C ASN A 73 -21.47 -11.69 -16.65
N SER A 74 -20.87 -12.55 -17.49
CA SER A 74 -21.05 -14.00 -17.43
C SER A 74 -20.36 -14.59 -16.19
N LEU A 75 -19.21 -14.03 -15.80
CA LEU A 75 -18.50 -14.44 -14.59
C LEU A 75 -19.34 -14.19 -13.33
N ALA A 76 -20.06 -13.07 -13.28
CA ALA A 76 -20.94 -12.76 -12.17
C ALA A 76 -22.03 -13.83 -11.95
N SER A 77 -22.60 -14.35 -13.03
CA SER A 77 -23.59 -15.44 -12.94
C SER A 77 -22.96 -16.74 -12.44
N VAL A 78 -21.77 -17.07 -12.94
CA VAL A 78 -21.05 -18.29 -12.53
C VAL A 78 -20.64 -18.24 -11.06
N VAL A 79 -20.13 -17.10 -10.59
CA VAL A 79 -19.75 -16.90 -9.17
C VAL A 79 -20.95 -17.11 -8.23
N ARG A 80 -22.15 -16.70 -8.67
CA ARG A 80 -23.37 -16.85 -7.87
C ARG A 80 -23.87 -18.30 -7.81
N THR A 81 -23.78 -19.03 -8.93
CA THR A 81 -24.38 -20.38 -9.08
C THR A 81 -23.41 -21.51 -8.74
N THR A 82 -22.11 -21.30 -8.93
CA THR A 82 -21.10 -22.35 -8.74
C THR A 82 -20.84 -22.61 -7.26
N THR A 83 -20.94 -23.90 -6.89
CA THR A 83 -20.58 -24.38 -5.55
C THR A 83 -19.15 -24.93 -5.53
N ASP A 84 -18.63 -25.34 -6.69
CA ASP A 84 -17.27 -25.85 -6.83
C ASP A 84 -16.28 -24.73 -7.20
N TYR A 85 -15.48 -24.36 -6.20
CA TYR A 85 -14.47 -23.31 -6.34
C TYR A 85 -13.30 -23.69 -7.26
N ARG A 86 -13.05 -24.97 -7.50
CA ARG A 86 -12.00 -25.43 -8.43
C ARG A 86 -12.36 -25.11 -9.88
N VAL A 87 -13.63 -25.33 -10.24
CA VAL A 87 -14.13 -24.97 -11.59
C VAL A 87 -14.02 -23.46 -11.81
N LEU A 88 -14.34 -22.68 -10.79
CA LEU A 88 -14.24 -21.23 -10.85
C LEU A 88 -12.77 -20.76 -10.95
N LEU A 89 -11.87 -21.36 -10.18
CA LEU A 89 -10.44 -21.07 -10.24
C LEU A 89 -9.89 -21.38 -11.64
N ASN A 90 -10.17 -22.57 -12.17
CA ASN A 90 -9.70 -22.96 -13.50
C ASN A 90 -10.22 -21.99 -14.57
N ARG A 91 -11.48 -21.64 -14.53
CA ARG A 91 -12.07 -20.67 -15.48
C ARG A 91 -11.37 -19.31 -15.39
N ILE A 92 -11.16 -18.78 -14.20
CA ILE A 92 -10.48 -17.49 -14.01
C ILE A 92 -9.02 -17.57 -14.49
N THR A 93 -8.32 -18.64 -14.16
CA THR A 93 -6.94 -18.84 -14.56
C THR A 93 -6.80 -18.96 -16.07
N GLU A 94 -7.62 -19.78 -16.71
CA GLU A 94 -7.56 -19.98 -18.16
C GLU A 94 -8.01 -18.76 -18.95
N SER A 95 -9.10 -18.08 -18.50
CA SER A 95 -9.70 -16.99 -19.28
C SER A 95 -8.98 -15.65 -19.09
N TYR A 96 -8.47 -15.35 -17.88
CA TYR A 96 -7.95 -14.02 -17.55
C TYR A 96 -6.49 -14.03 -17.12
N MET A 97 -6.00 -15.12 -16.50
CA MET A 97 -4.69 -15.17 -15.87
C MET A 97 -3.72 -16.17 -16.50
N ASN A 98 -3.99 -16.65 -17.72
CA ASN A 98 -3.19 -17.67 -18.40
C ASN A 98 -1.69 -17.30 -18.50
N ARG A 99 -1.37 -16.00 -18.67
CA ARG A 99 0.03 -15.55 -18.72
C ARG A 99 0.66 -15.52 -17.32
N ILE A 100 -0.09 -15.05 -16.35
CA ILE A 100 0.36 -14.87 -14.96
C ILE A 100 0.53 -16.25 -14.30
N SER A 101 -0.39 -17.18 -14.50
CA SER A 101 -0.34 -18.53 -13.90
C SER A 101 0.81 -19.42 -14.35
N LYS A 102 1.58 -19.00 -15.36
CA LYS A 102 2.80 -19.70 -15.77
C LYS A 102 3.97 -19.44 -14.85
N ASP A 103 4.05 -18.23 -14.31
CA ASP A 103 5.19 -17.73 -13.56
C ASP A 103 4.85 -17.50 -12.08
N TYR A 104 3.55 -17.40 -11.75
CA TYR A 104 3.06 -17.07 -10.41
C TYR A 104 1.99 -18.07 -9.97
N ASP A 105 1.97 -18.29 -8.65
CA ASP A 105 0.96 -19.13 -8.03
C ASP A 105 -0.35 -18.35 -7.81
N VAL A 106 -1.45 -18.86 -8.38
CA VAL A 106 -2.76 -18.22 -8.35
C VAL A 106 -3.67 -18.97 -7.38
N SER A 107 -4.22 -18.25 -6.43
CA SER A 107 -5.17 -18.80 -5.42
C SER A 107 -6.49 -18.04 -5.46
N LEU A 108 -7.58 -18.74 -5.20
CA LEU A 108 -8.94 -18.21 -5.17
C LEU A 108 -9.62 -18.54 -3.85
N PHE A 109 -10.20 -17.51 -3.22
CA PHE A 109 -11.05 -17.65 -2.05
C PHE A 109 -12.40 -16.97 -2.31
N VAL A 110 -13.48 -17.65 -1.96
CA VAL A 110 -14.84 -17.14 -2.14
C VAL A 110 -15.53 -17.05 -0.80
N PHE A 111 -15.97 -15.86 -0.44
CA PHE A 111 -16.68 -15.58 0.79
C PHE A 111 -18.14 -15.26 0.46
N LYS A 112 -19.07 -16.00 1.04
CA LYS A 112 -20.51 -15.71 0.99
C LYS A 112 -20.92 -15.15 2.35
N ASP A 113 -21.73 -14.09 2.37
CA ASP A 113 -22.14 -13.41 3.62
C ASP A 113 -22.78 -14.35 4.66
N ASN A 114 -23.37 -15.46 4.22
CA ASN A 114 -24.02 -16.44 5.10
C ASN A 114 -23.04 -17.41 5.79
N LEU A 115 -21.74 -17.37 5.46
CA LEU A 115 -20.70 -18.22 6.03
C LEU A 115 -19.63 -17.32 6.68
N GLN A 116 -19.93 -16.83 7.88
CA GLN A 116 -18.93 -16.18 8.73
C GLN A 116 -18.03 -17.22 9.39
N ASP A 117 -17.09 -17.77 8.65
CA ASP A 117 -15.99 -18.54 9.23
C ASP A 117 -14.95 -17.57 9.81
N PRO A 118 -14.74 -17.55 11.15
CA PRO A 118 -13.77 -16.65 11.79
C PRO A 118 -12.35 -16.85 11.28
N GLN A 119 -11.99 -18.07 10.84
CA GLN A 119 -10.66 -18.36 10.29
C GLN A 119 -10.48 -17.71 8.91
N MET A 120 -11.50 -17.77 8.07
CA MET A 120 -11.48 -17.11 6.77
C MET A 120 -11.45 -15.59 6.88
N LEU A 121 -12.19 -15.02 7.84
CA LEU A 121 -12.17 -13.58 8.11
C LEU A 121 -10.79 -13.12 8.57
N LYS A 122 -10.13 -13.91 9.41
CA LYS A 122 -8.74 -13.65 9.84
C LYS A 122 -7.77 -13.69 8.65
N MET A 123 -7.83 -14.72 7.81
CA MET A 123 -7.02 -14.83 6.60
C MET A 123 -7.24 -13.65 5.64
N PHE A 124 -8.47 -13.17 5.53
CA PHE A 124 -8.79 -11.99 4.75
C PHE A 124 -8.14 -10.74 5.33
N ASN A 125 -8.32 -10.51 6.61
CA ASN A 125 -7.75 -9.36 7.29
C ASN A 125 -6.22 -9.37 7.22
N ASP A 126 -5.58 -10.52 7.42
CA ASP A 126 -4.12 -10.65 7.36
C ASP A 126 -3.55 -10.32 5.97
N ARG A 127 -4.33 -10.56 4.90
CA ARG A 127 -3.92 -10.25 3.52
C ARG A 127 -4.18 -8.81 3.10
N VAL A 128 -5.17 -8.17 3.67
CA VAL A 128 -5.62 -6.82 3.27
C VAL A 128 -5.14 -5.74 4.24
N LEU A 129 -4.89 -6.09 5.50
CA LEU A 129 -4.41 -5.16 6.52
C LEU A 129 -3.00 -4.67 6.17
N GLY A 130 -2.84 -3.35 5.98
CA GLY A 130 -1.55 -2.75 5.59
C GLY A 130 -1.18 -2.92 4.12
N ALA A 131 -2.09 -3.49 3.30
CA ALA A 131 -1.87 -3.60 1.87
C ALA A 131 -2.03 -2.25 1.17
N VAL A 132 -1.23 -2.03 0.12
CA VAL A 132 -1.22 -0.79 -0.66
C VAL A 132 -1.81 -1.06 -2.04
N PRO A 133 -2.77 -0.26 -2.53
CA PRO A 133 -3.28 -0.42 -3.90
C PRO A 133 -2.15 -0.36 -4.94
N ILE A 134 -2.19 -1.23 -5.95
CA ILE A 134 -1.20 -1.21 -7.03
C ILE A 134 -1.30 0.06 -7.89
N ALA A 135 -2.50 0.64 -7.97
CA ALA A 135 -2.75 1.93 -8.59
C ALA A 135 -3.97 2.59 -7.95
N SER A 136 -4.15 3.89 -8.18
CA SER A 136 -5.32 4.61 -7.70
C SER A 136 -6.60 3.96 -8.25
N GLY A 137 -7.53 3.57 -7.35
CA GLY A 137 -8.79 2.91 -7.67
C GLY A 137 -8.69 1.45 -8.09
N SER A 138 -7.51 0.82 -8.06
CA SER A 138 -7.36 -0.61 -8.37
C SER A 138 -7.97 -1.47 -7.26
N ARG A 139 -8.57 -2.58 -7.68
CA ARG A 139 -9.07 -3.65 -6.80
C ARG A 139 -7.96 -4.58 -6.34
N PHE A 140 -6.81 -4.54 -6.99
CA PHE A 140 -5.63 -5.26 -6.55
C PHE A 140 -4.82 -4.42 -5.57
N VAL A 141 -4.41 -5.07 -4.48
CA VAL A 141 -3.54 -4.50 -3.45
C VAL A 141 -2.28 -5.35 -3.34
N TYR A 142 -1.18 -4.68 -3.07
CA TYR A 142 0.11 -5.29 -2.78
C TYR A 142 0.30 -5.38 -1.27
N SER A 143 0.74 -6.52 -0.79
CA SER A 143 1.15 -6.75 0.59
C SER A 143 2.39 -7.65 0.64
N ARG A 144 3.00 -7.75 1.81
CA ARG A 144 4.03 -8.78 2.08
C ARG A 144 3.44 -9.80 3.03
N ASN A 145 3.63 -11.07 2.70
CA ASN A 145 3.26 -12.15 3.61
C ASN A 145 4.21 -12.20 4.82
N SER A 146 3.91 -13.04 5.81
CA SER A 146 4.74 -13.24 7.01
C SER A 146 6.20 -13.64 6.71
N ASN A 147 6.43 -14.22 5.54
CA ASN A 147 7.77 -14.64 5.08
C ASN A 147 8.49 -13.53 4.27
N GLY A 148 7.92 -12.32 4.22
CA GLY A 148 8.49 -11.19 3.50
C GLY A 148 8.34 -11.24 1.98
N ARG A 149 7.65 -12.25 1.42
CA ARG A 149 7.40 -12.37 -0.02
C ARG A 149 6.31 -11.42 -0.47
N ALA A 150 6.47 -10.87 -1.66
CA ALA A 150 5.46 -10.07 -2.34
C ALA A 150 4.19 -10.90 -2.58
N GLN A 151 3.04 -10.30 -2.30
CA GLN A 151 1.74 -10.91 -2.52
C GLN A 151 0.79 -9.86 -3.07
N TYR A 152 0.07 -10.21 -4.13
CA TYR A 152 -0.97 -9.37 -4.71
C TYR A 152 -2.33 -10.01 -4.44
N THR A 153 -3.28 -9.20 -3.98
CA THR A 153 -4.64 -9.68 -3.67
C THR A 153 -5.66 -8.80 -4.36
N GLY A 154 -6.45 -9.37 -5.26
CA GLY A 154 -7.57 -8.71 -5.92
C GLY A 154 -8.88 -9.03 -5.21
N MET A 155 -9.73 -8.02 -4.97
CA MET A 155 -11.02 -8.19 -4.35
C MET A 155 -12.14 -7.77 -5.31
N PHE A 156 -13.03 -8.72 -5.63
CA PHE A 156 -14.21 -8.50 -6.47
C PHE A 156 -15.47 -8.81 -5.65
N VAL A 157 -16.43 -7.92 -5.71
CA VAL A 157 -17.69 -8.02 -4.94
C VAL A 157 -18.85 -8.18 -5.91
N TYR A 158 -19.62 -9.24 -5.71
CA TYR A 158 -20.81 -9.56 -6.51
C TYR A 158 -22.04 -9.53 -5.61
N TYR A 159 -23.05 -8.79 -6.04
CA TYR A 159 -24.33 -8.69 -5.35
C TYR A 159 -25.34 -9.65 -5.98
N SER A 160 -26.02 -10.44 -5.16
CA SER A 160 -27.13 -11.28 -5.61
C SER A 160 -28.39 -10.92 -4.79
N PRO A 161 -29.55 -10.77 -5.44
CA PRO A 161 -30.81 -10.48 -4.73
C PRO A 161 -31.17 -11.56 -3.72
N ASP A 162 -30.85 -12.83 -4.02
CA ASP A 162 -31.27 -13.98 -3.24
C ASP A 162 -30.22 -14.49 -2.25
N SER A 163 -28.92 -14.28 -2.51
CA SER A 163 -27.83 -14.87 -1.73
C SER A 163 -26.93 -13.85 -1.03
N GLY A 164 -27.29 -12.57 -1.09
CA GLY A 164 -26.51 -11.51 -0.42
C GLY A 164 -25.21 -11.15 -1.18
N VAL A 165 -24.15 -10.84 -0.45
CA VAL A 165 -22.89 -10.42 -1.02
C VAL A 165 -21.92 -11.58 -1.13
N THR A 166 -21.38 -11.81 -2.31
CA THR A 166 -20.29 -12.75 -2.54
C THR A 166 -19.00 -11.97 -2.84
N LYS A 167 -17.98 -12.19 -2.02
CA LYS A 167 -16.64 -11.60 -2.20
C LYS A 167 -15.70 -12.65 -2.73
N LEU A 168 -15.06 -12.33 -3.82
CA LEU A 168 -14.07 -13.18 -4.49
C LEU A 168 -12.70 -12.54 -4.28
N LEU A 169 -11.80 -13.28 -3.66
CA LEU A 169 -10.41 -12.89 -3.44
C LEU A 169 -9.51 -13.72 -4.35
N LEU A 170 -8.76 -13.02 -5.16
CA LEU A 170 -7.78 -13.58 -6.06
C LEU A 170 -6.38 -13.25 -5.57
N GLY A 171 -5.64 -14.26 -5.10
CA GLY A 171 -4.26 -14.11 -4.63
C GLY A 171 -3.27 -14.51 -5.70
N VAL A 172 -2.18 -13.75 -5.84
CA VAL A 172 -1.05 -14.02 -6.72
C VAL A 172 0.24 -13.88 -5.91
N ASN A 173 1.04 -14.94 -5.87
CA ASN A 173 2.27 -15.05 -5.07
C ASN A 173 3.48 -15.36 -5.95
#